data_472270bb2b88034fc868dfbcc2f3da2f
#
_entry.id   472270bb2b88034fc868dfbcc2f3da2f
#
_cell.length_a   1.000
_cell.length_b   1.000
_cell.length_c   1.000
_cell.angle_alpha   90.00
_cell.angle_beta   90.00
_cell.angle_gamma   90.00
#
_symmetry.space_group_name_H-M   'P 1'
#
loop_
_entity.id
_entity.type
_entity.pdbx_description
1 polymer ?
#
loop_
_entity_poly.entity_id
_entity_poly.type
_entity_poly.pdbx_seq_one_letter_code
_entity_poly.pdbx_strand_id
1 'polypeptide(L)'
;VFEAFDATVLARIQFAFTVSFHIIFPAFSIGLASYLAVLEALWLWKKDEVYLELFNFWKTIFAVAFGMGVVSGIVMSYQFGTNWSVFSDKAGPVIGPLMGYEVLTAFFLEAGFLGVMLFGLNRVGPKLHFFATAMVALGTLISATWILAVNSWMQTPAGFSVNEAGQFIPDDWWAVIFNPSFPYRLTHMVLAAYLTTAFVVGACGAWHLLRKTAPRRARTMFSMAMWMAAIVAPIQIFAGDQHGLNTLEHQPAKVMAMEGHYQSHPEGAPLILFGMPNSAEKRVDYALEIPKLSSLILKHSLDTNAALHRAAVLMGPAGFVAVLAGWITTEVG
;
A
#
# COMPACT_ATOMS: atom_id res chain seq x y z
N VAL A 1 -23.65 3.27 25.73
CA VAL A 1 -23.25 2.37 24.62
C VAL A 1 -21.73 2.10 24.67
N PHE A 2 -20.88 3.08 25.02
CA PHE A 2 -19.41 2.90 25.07
C PHE A 2 -18.89 2.22 26.35
N GLU A 3 -19.67 2.13 27.43
CA GLU A 3 -19.30 1.42 28.66
C GLU A 3 -19.23 -0.11 28.49
N ALA A 4 -19.75 -0.64 27.37
CA ALA A 4 -19.74 -2.07 27.07
C ALA A 4 -18.45 -2.55 26.37
N PHE A 5 -17.55 -1.65 25.94
CA PHE A 5 -16.32 -2.01 25.24
C PHE A 5 -15.11 -1.89 26.16
N ASP A 6 -14.30 -2.94 26.22
CA ASP A 6 -12.99 -2.89 26.86
C ASP A 6 -12.09 -1.82 26.24
N ALA A 7 -11.27 -1.15 27.04
CA ALA A 7 -10.33 -0.09 26.60
C ALA A 7 -9.40 -0.59 25.50
N THR A 8 -8.98 -1.85 25.55
CA THR A 8 -8.13 -2.49 24.53
C THR A 8 -8.84 -2.58 23.19
N VAL A 9 -10.13 -2.94 23.18
CA VAL A 9 -10.94 -3.01 21.95
C VAL A 9 -11.11 -1.62 21.34
N LEU A 10 -11.38 -0.61 22.17
CA LEU A 10 -11.49 0.78 21.69
C LEU A 10 -10.17 1.30 21.11
N ALA A 11 -9.03 0.98 21.73
CA ALA A 11 -7.72 1.35 21.21
C ALA A 11 -7.41 0.68 19.86
N ARG A 12 -7.77 -0.60 19.69
CA ARG A 12 -7.64 -1.32 18.41
C ARG A 12 -8.55 -0.75 17.32
N ILE A 13 -9.77 -0.38 17.64
CA ILE A 13 -10.69 0.27 16.70
C ILE A 13 -10.13 1.63 16.26
N GLN A 14 -9.63 2.43 17.21
CA GLN A 14 -9.02 3.72 16.93
C GLN A 14 -7.79 3.58 16.02
N PHE A 15 -6.90 2.64 16.32
CA PHE A 15 -5.74 2.32 15.49
C PHE A 15 -6.15 1.91 14.07
N ALA A 16 -7.04 0.93 13.96
CA ALA A 16 -7.52 0.44 12.67
C ALA A 16 -8.16 1.56 11.84
N PHE A 17 -8.98 2.42 12.45
CA PHE A 17 -9.58 3.56 11.77
C PHE A 17 -8.52 4.56 11.28
N THR A 18 -7.58 4.95 12.13
CA THR A 18 -6.56 5.95 11.81
C THR A 18 -5.67 5.49 10.65
N VAL A 19 -5.18 4.25 10.72
CA VAL A 19 -4.30 3.68 9.68
C VAL A 19 -5.07 3.45 8.38
N SER A 20 -6.28 2.88 8.45
CA SER A 20 -7.10 2.62 7.26
C SER A 20 -7.50 3.91 6.55
N PHE A 21 -7.84 4.96 7.29
CA PHE A 21 -8.16 6.25 6.72
C PHE A 21 -6.96 6.88 6.02
N HIS A 22 -5.78 6.83 6.67
CA HIS A 22 -4.57 7.41 6.11
C HIS A 22 -4.12 6.71 4.82
N ILE A 23 -4.07 5.35 4.82
CA ILE A 23 -3.49 4.57 3.72
C ILE A 23 -4.21 4.75 2.37
N ILE A 24 -5.48 5.13 2.38
CA ILE A 24 -6.26 5.37 1.16
C ILE A 24 -5.60 6.43 0.27
N PHE A 25 -5.07 7.48 0.87
CA PHE A 25 -4.49 8.60 0.13
C PHE A 25 -3.12 8.27 -0.48
N PRO A 26 -2.11 7.78 0.26
CA PRO A 26 -0.85 7.37 -0.34
C PRO A 26 -1.01 6.21 -1.32
N ALA A 27 -1.89 5.23 -1.06
CA ALA A 27 -2.17 4.16 -2.01
C ALA A 27 -2.66 4.66 -3.37
N PHE A 28 -3.31 5.82 -3.43
CA PHE A 28 -3.73 6.45 -4.67
C PHE A 28 -2.71 7.47 -5.19
N SER A 29 -2.16 8.33 -4.33
CA SER A 29 -1.29 9.43 -4.76
C SER A 29 0.06 8.95 -5.31
N ILE A 30 0.64 7.86 -4.79
CA ILE A 30 1.89 7.26 -5.32
C ILE A 30 1.73 6.88 -6.80
N GLY A 31 0.71 6.10 -7.12
CA GLY A 31 0.46 5.68 -8.49
C GLY A 31 0.01 6.84 -9.37
N LEU A 32 -0.79 7.77 -8.84
CA LEU A 32 -1.29 8.92 -9.60
C LEU A 32 -0.18 9.93 -9.92
N ALA A 33 0.78 10.17 -9.03
CA ALA A 33 1.95 11.01 -9.30
C ALA A 33 2.77 10.45 -10.48
N SER A 34 3.04 9.15 -10.46
CA SER A 34 3.73 8.46 -11.57
C SER A 34 2.92 8.51 -12.87
N TYR A 35 1.60 8.33 -12.80
CA TYR A 35 0.70 8.45 -13.96
C TYR A 35 0.73 9.87 -14.55
N LEU A 36 0.73 10.91 -13.72
CA LEU A 36 0.86 12.31 -14.15
C LEU A 36 2.20 12.57 -14.83
N ALA A 37 3.30 12.06 -14.30
CA ALA A 37 4.61 12.16 -14.94
C ALA A 37 4.63 11.49 -16.33
N VAL A 38 3.99 10.32 -16.46
CA VAL A 38 3.85 9.63 -17.77
C VAL A 38 2.98 10.44 -18.74
N LEU A 39 1.87 11.01 -18.29
CA LEU A 39 1.02 11.87 -19.14
C LEU A 39 1.79 13.06 -19.68
N GLU A 40 2.54 13.73 -18.82
CA GLU A 40 3.32 14.89 -19.23
C GLU A 40 4.49 14.52 -20.15
N ALA A 41 5.17 13.40 -19.89
CA ALA A 41 6.20 12.86 -20.78
C ALA A 41 5.64 12.53 -22.18
N LEU A 42 4.45 11.92 -22.25
CA LEU A 42 3.78 11.61 -23.51
C LEU A 42 3.35 12.87 -24.24
N TRP A 43 2.86 13.89 -23.53
CA TRP A 43 2.58 15.19 -24.14
C TRP A 43 3.83 15.83 -24.74
N LEU A 44 4.95 15.83 -24.01
CA LEU A 44 6.22 16.38 -24.51
C LEU A 44 6.75 15.63 -25.73
N TRP A 45 6.58 14.30 -25.74
CA TRP A 45 7.08 13.45 -26.83
C TRP A 45 6.18 13.48 -28.06
N LYS A 46 4.86 13.20 -27.87
CA LYS A 46 3.92 13.06 -28.99
C LYS A 46 3.32 14.38 -29.45
N LYS A 47 3.43 15.45 -28.66
CA LYS A 47 2.82 16.77 -28.91
C LYS A 47 1.30 16.71 -29.09
N ASP A 48 0.64 15.75 -28.44
CA ASP A 48 -0.81 15.57 -28.51
C ASP A 48 -1.45 16.13 -27.23
N GLU A 49 -2.29 17.14 -27.41
CA GLU A 49 -2.94 17.87 -26.32
C GLU A 49 -3.84 17.00 -25.41
N VAL A 50 -4.29 15.83 -25.88
CA VAL A 50 -5.09 14.92 -25.06
C VAL A 50 -4.37 14.53 -23.76
N TYR A 51 -3.04 14.40 -23.80
CA TYR A 51 -2.27 14.05 -22.61
C TYR A 51 -2.18 15.23 -21.63
N LEU A 52 -2.07 16.46 -22.12
CA LEU A 52 -2.07 17.65 -21.27
C LEU A 52 -3.45 17.90 -20.67
N GLU A 53 -4.52 17.67 -21.41
CA GLU A 53 -5.89 17.75 -20.90
C GLU A 53 -6.13 16.73 -19.78
N LEU A 54 -5.66 15.50 -19.95
CA LEU A 54 -5.73 14.46 -18.93
C LEU A 54 -4.84 14.79 -17.72
N PHE A 55 -3.64 15.31 -17.95
CA PHE A 55 -2.78 15.79 -16.89
C PHE A 55 -3.48 16.85 -16.04
N ASN A 56 -4.05 17.88 -16.65
CA ASN A 56 -4.74 18.94 -15.93
C ASN A 56 -5.99 18.45 -15.17
N PHE A 57 -6.69 17.46 -15.71
CA PHE A 57 -7.80 16.83 -15.01
C PHE A 57 -7.34 16.08 -13.76
N TRP A 58 -6.38 15.18 -13.89
CA TRP A 58 -5.89 14.34 -12.80
C TRP A 58 -5.03 15.09 -11.79
N LYS A 59 -4.31 16.13 -12.21
CA LYS A 59 -3.54 17.01 -11.34
C LYS A 59 -4.37 17.63 -10.22
N THR A 60 -5.59 18.04 -10.52
CA THR A 60 -6.50 18.63 -9.52
C THR A 60 -6.93 17.59 -8.49
N ILE A 61 -7.25 16.37 -8.94
CA ILE A 61 -7.60 15.25 -8.06
C ILE A 61 -6.39 14.85 -7.21
N PHE A 62 -5.20 14.79 -7.82
CA PHE A 62 -3.95 14.54 -7.11
C PHE A 62 -3.72 15.56 -5.98
N ALA A 63 -3.89 16.84 -6.25
CA ALA A 63 -3.67 17.89 -5.25
C ALA A 63 -4.55 17.70 -4.01
N VAL A 64 -5.82 17.31 -4.20
CA VAL A 64 -6.74 17.03 -3.08
C VAL A 64 -6.34 15.76 -2.35
N ALA A 65 -6.08 14.67 -3.07
CA ALA A 65 -5.69 13.39 -2.47
C ALA A 65 -4.37 13.51 -1.70
N PHE A 66 -3.38 14.18 -2.28
CA PHE A 66 -2.10 14.45 -1.65
C PHE A 66 -2.25 15.31 -0.37
N GLY A 67 -3.02 16.41 -0.45
CA GLY A 67 -3.29 17.26 0.70
C GLY A 67 -3.97 16.51 1.85
N MET A 68 -4.93 15.65 1.54
CA MET A 68 -5.57 14.79 2.53
C MET A 68 -4.60 13.74 3.11
N GLY A 69 -3.70 13.21 2.28
CA GLY A 69 -2.62 12.32 2.72
C GLY A 69 -1.71 13.00 3.75
N VAL A 70 -1.26 14.23 3.46
CA VAL A 70 -0.42 15.03 4.37
C VAL A 70 -1.14 15.28 5.69
N VAL A 71 -2.39 15.77 5.65
CA VAL A 71 -3.16 16.06 6.87
C VAL A 71 -3.37 14.80 7.72
N SER A 72 -3.79 13.69 7.11
CA SER A 72 -4.00 12.43 7.83
C SER A 72 -2.69 11.83 8.35
N GLY A 73 -1.57 12.02 7.64
CA GLY A 73 -0.24 11.63 8.09
C GLY A 73 0.25 12.40 9.31
N ILE A 74 -0.01 13.71 9.36
CA ILE A 74 0.27 14.53 10.54
C ILE A 74 -0.54 14.04 11.74
N VAL A 75 -1.85 13.76 11.55
CA VAL A 75 -2.69 13.19 12.62
C VAL A 75 -2.12 11.86 13.11
N MET A 76 -1.71 10.98 12.20
CA MET A 76 -1.09 9.69 12.55
C MET A 76 0.21 9.90 13.33
N SER A 77 1.05 10.86 12.94
CA SER A 77 2.29 11.19 13.66
C SER A 77 2.04 11.62 15.10
N TYR A 78 0.96 12.37 15.37
CA TYR A 78 0.57 12.72 16.74
C TYR A 78 0.15 11.49 17.56
N GLN A 79 -0.42 10.46 16.94
CA GLN A 79 -0.83 9.24 17.66
C GLN A 79 0.37 8.51 18.29
N PHE A 80 1.55 8.58 17.69
CA PHE A 80 2.78 8.01 18.27
C PHE A 80 3.12 8.62 19.62
N GLY A 81 2.88 9.93 19.82
CA GLY A 81 3.13 10.63 21.09
C GLY A 81 1.95 10.56 22.08
N THR A 82 0.77 10.16 21.65
CA THR A 82 -0.46 10.14 22.44
C THR A 82 -0.96 8.72 22.68
N ASN A 83 -1.69 8.17 21.73
CA ASN A 83 -2.35 6.87 21.87
C ASN A 83 -1.39 5.68 21.85
N TRP A 84 -0.21 5.83 21.18
CA TRP A 84 0.78 4.77 21.02
C TRP A 84 2.10 5.10 21.77
N SER A 85 2.02 5.88 22.83
CA SER A 85 3.17 6.39 23.55
C SER A 85 4.09 5.32 24.14
N VAL A 86 3.52 4.21 24.65
CA VAL A 86 4.29 3.08 25.19
C VAL A 86 5.10 2.40 24.09
N PHE A 87 4.53 2.20 22.91
CA PHE A 87 5.24 1.68 21.75
C PHE A 87 6.34 2.66 21.31
N SER A 88 6.02 3.94 21.25
CA SER A 88 6.98 4.99 20.87
C SER A 88 8.12 5.13 21.86
N ASP A 89 7.89 4.94 23.16
CA ASP A 89 8.94 4.90 24.18
C ASP A 89 9.93 3.74 23.91
N LYS A 90 9.42 2.58 23.52
CA LYS A 90 10.24 1.39 23.27
C LYS A 90 10.94 1.42 21.92
N ALA A 91 10.21 1.73 20.85
CA ALA A 91 10.70 1.66 19.48
C ALA A 91 11.22 2.99 18.92
N GLY A 92 11.00 4.10 19.64
CA GLY A 92 11.35 5.45 19.20
C GLY A 92 12.78 5.65 18.72
N PRO A 93 13.82 5.11 19.37
CA PRO A 93 15.20 5.26 18.91
C PRO A 93 15.46 4.68 17.52
N VAL A 94 14.67 3.68 17.09
CA VAL A 94 14.74 3.08 15.74
C VAL A 94 13.80 3.80 14.77
N ILE A 95 12.51 3.87 15.10
CA ILE A 95 11.50 4.37 14.16
C ILE A 95 11.52 5.88 13.97
N GLY A 96 11.89 6.64 15.02
CA GLY A 96 11.94 8.09 14.99
C GLY A 96 12.86 8.67 13.90
N PRO A 97 14.14 8.25 13.83
CA PRO A 97 15.03 8.66 12.75
C PRO A 97 14.52 8.29 11.35
N LEU A 98 13.94 7.10 11.15
CA LEU A 98 13.41 6.67 9.86
C LEU A 98 12.23 7.55 9.41
N MET A 99 11.31 7.86 10.33
CA MET A 99 10.21 8.81 10.06
C MET A 99 10.73 10.24 9.84
N GLY A 100 11.79 10.64 10.56
CA GLY A 100 12.46 11.92 10.34
C GLY A 100 13.09 12.03 8.94
N TYR A 101 13.72 10.95 8.45
CA TYR A 101 14.27 10.90 7.09
C TYR A 101 13.18 10.92 6.02
N GLU A 102 12.02 10.32 6.27
CA GLU A 102 10.86 10.45 5.38
C GLU A 102 10.49 11.92 5.19
N VAL A 103 10.34 12.68 6.26
CA VAL A 103 10.03 14.11 6.19
C VAL A 103 11.13 14.88 5.46
N LEU A 104 12.39 14.65 5.79
CA LEU A 104 13.53 15.40 5.23
C LEU A 104 13.77 15.12 3.75
N THR A 105 13.66 13.87 3.31
CA THR A 105 14.08 13.47 1.95
C THR A 105 12.91 13.35 0.97
N ALA A 106 11.72 13.08 1.45
CA ALA A 106 10.53 12.90 0.62
C ALA A 106 9.59 14.09 0.71
N PHE A 107 9.04 14.40 1.87
CA PHE A 107 8.04 15.46 2.01
C PHE A 107 8.58 16.84 1.58
N PHE A 108 9.80 17.20 1.92
CA PHE A 108 10.39 18.48 1.45
C PHE A 108 10.65 18.48 -0.06
N LEU A 109 11.01 17.34 -0.65
CA LEU A 109 11.14 17.21 -2.09
C LEU A 109 9.78 17.41 -2.78
N GLU A 110 8.75 16.72 -2.29
CA GLU A 110 7.39 16.83 -2.81
C GLU A 110 6.86 18.26 -2.66
N ALA A 111 6.89 18.83 -1.46
CA ALA A 111 6.39 20.17 -1.18
C ALA A 111 7.12 21.24 -2.00
N GLY A 112 8.44 21.10 -2.20
CA GLY A 112 9.25 22.02 -2.98
C GLY A 112 8.85 22.07 -4.46
N PHE A 113 8.53 20.92 -5.05
CA PHE A 113 8.16 20.85 -6.47
C PHE A 113 6.65 20.86 -6.73
N LEU A 114 5.82 20.58 -5.74
CA LEU A 114 4.37 20.54 -5.88
C LEU A 114 3.79 21.86 -6.40
N GLY A 115 4.25 23.00 -5.88
CA GLY A 115 3.81 24.31 -6.34
C GLY A 115 4.11 24.56 -7.82
N VAL A 116 5.27 24.11 -8.30
CA VAL A 116 5.64 24.18 -9.72
C VAL A 116 4.78 23.26 -10.56
N MET A 117 4.57 22.01 -10.12
CA MET A 117 3.71 21.04 -10.80
C MET A 117 2.25 21.52 -10.91
N LEU A 118 1.71 22.16 -9.86
CA LEU A 118 0.31 22.61 -9.86
C LEU A 118 0.10 23.89 -10.68
N PHE A 119 1.01 24.85 -10.59
CA PHE A 119 0.81 26.23 -11.08
C PHE A 119 1.89 26.75 -12.02
N GLY A 120 2.95 25.96 -12.28
CA GLY A 120 4.16 26.44 -12.94
C GLY A 120 4.18 26.32 -14.47
N LEU A 121 3.29 25.56 -15.11
CA LEU A 121 3.38 25.20 -16.52
C LEU A 121 3.60 26.42 -17.45
N ASN A 122 2.86 27.49 -17.24
CA ASN A 122 2.94 28.73 -18.02
C ASN A 122 4.04 29.70 -17.54
N ARG A 123 4.77 29.37 -16.46
CA ARG A 123 5.78 30.22 -15.83
C ARG A 123 7.20 29.71 -16.06
N VAL A 124 7.41 28.41 -15.92
CA VAL A 124 8.75 27.79 -15.97
C VAL A 124 9.05 27.08 -17.29
N GLY A 125 8.04 26.94 -18.15
CA GLY A 125 8.13 26.18 -19.38
C GLY A 125 8.04 24.66 -19.21
N PRO A 126 7.77 23.91 -20.29
CA PRO A 126 7.32 22.52 -20.22
C PRO A 126 8.37 21.55 -19.70
N LYS A 127 9.67 21.76 -20.01
CA LYS A 127 10.73 20.84 -19.57
C LYS A 127 10.97 20.91 -18.05
N LEU A 128 11.02 22.13 -17.49
CA LEU A 128 11.21 22.31 -16.04
C LEU A 128 9.96 21.92 -15.28
N HIS A 129 8.79 22.13 -15.87
CA HIS A 129 7.53 21.65 -15.29
C HIS A 129 7.49 20.13 -15.22
N PHE A 130 7.85 19.42 -16.28
CA PHE A 130 7.98 17.97 -16.29
C PHE A 130 9.00 17.47 -15.24
N PHE A 131 10.13 18.14 -15.12
CA PHE A 131 11.10 17.81 -14.08
C PHE A 131 10.48 17.91 -12.68
N ALA A 132 9.71 18.98 -12.42
CA ALA A 132 9.01 19.13 -11.13
C ALA A 132 7.99 18.01 -10.90
N THR A 133 7.20 17.65 -11.92
CA THR A 133 6.26 16.51 -11.82
C THR A 133 6.98 15.19 -11.54
N ALA A 134 8.12 14.95 -12.21
CA ALA A 134 8.93 13.77 -11.98
C ALA A 134 9.53 13.73 -10.55
N MET A 135 9.93 14.90 -10.02
CA MET A 135 10.43 14.99 -8.65
C MET A 135 9.34 14.73 -7.61
N VAL A 136 8.11 15.21 -7.84
CA VAL A 136 6.96 14.86 -6.98
C VAL A 136 6.71 13.34 -7.03
N ALA A 137 6.71 12.73 -8.20
CA ALA A 137 6.53 11.28 -8.34
C ALA A 137 7.66 10.49 -7.65
N LEU A 138 8.91 10.95 -7.76
CA LEU A 138 10.04 10.35 -7.07
C LEU A 138 9.90 10.51 -5.55
N GLY A 139 9.47 11.68 -5.06
CA GLY A 139 9.22 11.95 -3.65
C GLY A 139 8.23 10.97 -3.05
N THR A 140 7.10 10.71 -3.72
CA THR A 140 6.11 9.73 -3.24
C THR A 140 6.68 8.31 -3.11
N LEU A 141 7.60 7.91 -4.00
CA LEU A 141 8.28 6.60 -3.91
C LEU A 141 9.32 6.56 -2.79
N ILE A 142 10.04 7.66 -2.55
CA ILE A 142 10.99 7.78 -1.44
C ILE A 142 10.23 7.77 -0.11
N SER A 143 9.10 8.47 0.00
CA SER A 143 8.21 8.43 1.17
C SER A 143 7.76 7.00 1.45
N ALA A 144 7.24 6.29 0.43
CA ALA A 144 6.87 4.89 0.56
C ALA A 144 8.04 4.01 1.04
N THR A 145 9.26 4.28 0.59
CA THR A 145 10.45 3.52 1.00
C THR A 145 10.73 3.68 2.49
N TRP A 146 10.71 4.89 3.01
CA TRP A 146 10.97 5.14 4.43
C TRP A 146 9.88 4.59 5.34
N ILE A 147 8.61 4.86 5.02
CA ILE A 147 7.52 4.38 5.87
C ILE A 147 7.40 2.85 5.85
N LEU A 148 7.72 2.21 4.72
CA LEU A 148 7.74 0.76 4.64
C LEU A 148 8.99 0.13 5.27
N ALA A 149 10.10 0.86 5.38
CA ALA A 149 11.21 0.43 6.23
C ALA A 149 10.79 0.37 7.70
N VAL A 150 10.07 1.40 8.20
CA VAL A 150 9.49 1.40 9.55
C VAL A 150 8.51 0.24 9.73
N ASN A 151 7.54 0.12 8.82
CA ASN A 151 6.50 -0.91 8.89
C ASN A 151 7.08 -2.33 8.85
N SER A 152 8.01 -2.58 7.94
CA SER A 152 8.65 -3.90 7.82
C SER A 152 9.50 -4.25 9.04
N TRP A 153 10.22 -3.26 9.61
CA TRP A 153 10.99 -3.47 10.81
C TRP A 153 10.12 -3.86 12.01
N MET A 154 8.94 -3.28 12.15
CA MET A 154 7.98 -3.67 13.20
C MET A 154 7.52 -5.14 13.08
N GLN A 155 7.57 -5.71 11.88
CA GLN A 155 7.14 -7.09 11.61
C GLN A 155 8.28 -8.11 11.72
N THR A 156 9.47 -7.74 11.23
CA THR A 156 10.69 -8.57 11.24
C THR A 156 11.88 -7.75 11.74
N PRO A 157 11.90 -7.39 13.05
CA PRO A 157 12.94 -6.52 13.61
C PRO A 157 14.34 -7.12 13.44
N ALA A 158 15.27 -6.30 12.96
CA ALA A 158 16.68 -6.67 12.78
C ALA A 158 17.59 -5.46 13.07
N GLY A 159 18.89 -5.69 13.31
CA GLY A 159 19.88 -4.64 13.46
C GLY A 159 19.73 -3.79 14.73
N PHE A 160 19.24 -4.34 15.83
CA PHE A 160 19.01 -3.64 17.09
C PHE A 160 19.45 -4.47 18.29
N SER A 161 19.70 -3.79 19.39
CA SER A 161 19.81 -4.36 20.74
C SER A 161 18.74 -3.76 21.66
N VAL A 162 18.58 -4.34 22.85
CA VAL A 162 17.65 -3.83 23.87
C VAL A 162 18.46 -3.31 25.05
N ASN A 163 18.29 -2.03 25.42
CA ASN A 163 18.96 -1.42 26.53
C ASN A 163 18.30 -1.81 27.88
N GLU A 164 18.89 -1.38 28.99
CA GLU A 164 18.40 -1.65 30.37
C GLU A 164 16.98 -1.10 30.62
N ALA A 165 16.58 -0.03 29.90
CA ALA A 165 15.22 0.54 29.97
C ALA A 165 14.20 -0.23 29.11
N GLY A 166 14.65 -1.27 28.39
CA GLY A 166 13.81 -2.06 27.47
C GLY A 166 13.47 -1.34 26.17
N GLN A 167 14.32 -0.40 25.74
CA GLN A 167 14.17 0.31 24.47
C GLN A 167 15.03 -0.37 23.39
N PHE A 168 14.53 -0.36 22.17
CA PHE A 168 15.23 -0.87 20.99
C PHE A 168 16.23 0.18 20.49
N ILE A 169 17.51 -0.13 20.57
CA ILE A 169 18.60 0.75 20.13
C ILE A 169 19.16 0.22 18.82
N PRO A 170 19.26 1.05 17.77
CA PRO A 170 19.79 0.60 16.48
C PRO A 170 21.29 0.36 16.56
N ASP A 171 21.73 -0.84 16.21
CA ASP A 171 23.15 -1.23 16.13
C ASP A 171 23.65 -1.18 14.69
N ASP A 172 22.82 -1.56 13.73
CA ASP A 172 23.12 -1.56 12.29
C ASP A 172 21.93 -1.01 11.48
N TRP A 173 22.07 0.21 10.98
CA TRP A 173 21.04 0.87 10.18
C TRP A 173 20.74 0.17 8.86
N TRP A 174 21.71 -0.52 8.24
CA TRP A 174 21.45 -1.28 7.03
C TRP A 174 20.53 -2.47 7.31
N ALA A 175 20.81 -3.21 8.39
CA ALA A 175 19.96 -4.30 8.82
C ALA A 175 18.57 -3.82 9.29
N VAL A 176 18.48 -2.64 9.90
CA VAL A 176 17.20 -2.01 10.27
C VAL A 176 16.37 -1.70 9.01
N ILE A 177 16.94 -0.99 8.04
CA ILE A 177 16.21 -0.55 6.84
C ILE A 177 15.91 -1.73 5.93
N PHE A 178 16.91 -2.55 5.62
CA PHE A 178 16.79 -3.71 4.73
C PHE A 178 16.52 -5.01 5.51
N ASN A 179 15.62 -4.93 6.49
CA ASN A 179 15.19 -6.10 7.25
C ASN A 179 14.53 -7.16 6.35
N PRO A 180 14.38 -8.42 6.83
CA PRO A 180 13.96 -9.55 5.99
C PRO A 180 12.65 -9.35 5.22
N SER A 181 11.70 -8.57 5.72
CA SER A 181 10.41 -8.35 5.03
C SER A 181 10.34 -7.07 4.20
N PHE A 182 11.32 -6.16 4.30
CA PHE A 182 11.31 -4.87 3.63
C PHE A 182 11.16 -4.94 2.10
N PRO A 183 11.98 -5.72 1.35
CA PRO A 183 11.88 -5.74 -0.10
C PRO A 183 10.53 -6.26 -0.60
N TYR A 184 9.97 -7.24 0.09
CA TYR A 184 8.66 -7.80 -0.24
C TYR A 184 7.53 -6.80 0.00
N ARG A 185 7.54 -6.12 1.14
CA ARG A 185 6.53 -5.13 1.50
C ARG A 185 6.59 -3.90 0.60
N LEU A 186 7.78 -3.38 0.33
CA LEU A 186 7.95 -2.24 -0.56
C LEU A 186 7.45 -2.55 -1.97
N THR A 187 7.89 -3.67 -2.55
CA THR A 187 7.49 -4.06 -3.89
C THR A 187 5.99 -4.29 -3.97
N HIS A 188 5.43 -5.03 -3.03
CA HIS A 188 3.98 -5.32 -2.99
C HIS A 188 3.16 -4.03 -2.87
N MET A 189 3.53 -3.11 -1.98
CA MET A 189 2.78 -1.87 -1.75
C MET A 189 2.85 -0.92 -2.93
N VAL A 190 4.02 -0.74 -3.55
CA VAL A 190 4.17 0.13 -4.73
C VAL A 190 3.35 -0.41 -5.91
N LEU A 191 3.40 -1.71 -6.17
CA LEU A 191 2.59 -2.33 -7.21
C LEU A 191 1.09 -2.22 -6.91
N ALA A 192 0.67 -2.38 -5.65
CA ALA A 192 -0.71 -2.19 -5.23
C ALA A 192 -1.19 -0.74 -5.44
N ALA A 193 -0.34 0.25 -5.18
CA ALA A 193 -0.64 1.66 -5.45
C ALA A 193 -0.83 1.93 -6.95
N TYR A 194 -0.02 1.31 -7.80
CA TYR A 194 -0.18 1.41 -9.25
C TYR A 194 -1.47 0.74 -9.73
N LEU A 195 -1.83 -0.44 -9.21
CA LEU A 195 -3.10 -1.08 -9.53
C LEU A 195 -4.30 -0.28 -9.05
N THR A 196 -4.25 0.27 -7.84
CA THR A 196 -5.29 1.16 -7.31
C THR A 196 -5.52 2.34 -8.26
N THR A 197 -4.45 2.98 -8.70
CA THR A 197 -4.52 4.09 -9.66
C THR A 197 -5.08 3.62 -11.01
N ALA A 198 -4.62 2.47 -11.52
CA ALA A 198 -5.12 1.92 -12.78
C ALA A 198 -6.63 1.68 -12.73
N PHE A 199 -7.14 1.11 -11.64
CA PHE A 199 -8.58 0.86 -11.49
C PHE A 199 -9.40 2.15 -11.36
N VAL A 200 -8.94 3.14 -10.60
CA VAL A 200 -9.63 4.45 -10.47
C VAL A 200 -9.66 5.17 -11.81
N VAL A 201 -8.51 5.27 -12.49
CA VAL A 201 -8.40 5.91 -13.81
C VAL A 201 -9.21 5.15 -14.85
N GLY A 202 -9.17 3.82 -14.83
CA GLY A 202 -9.94 2.95 -15.71
C GLY A 202 -11.45 3.10 -15.50
N ALA A 203 -11.90 3.12 -14.25
CA ALA A 203 -13.31 3.33 -13.91
C ALA A 203 -13.81 4.70 -14.38
N CYS A 204 -13.02 5.76 -14.19
CA CYS A 204 -13.33 7.10 -14.67
C CYS A 204 -13.42 7.11 -16.21
N GLY A 205 -12.47 6.49 -16.91
CA GLY A 205 -12.49 6.35 -18.36
C GLY A 205 -13.72 5.59 -18.87
N ALA A 206 -14.03 4.45 -18.26
CA ALA A 206 -15.21 3.65 -18.58
C ALA A 206 -16.52 4.43 -18.37
N TRP A 207 -16.63 5.16 -17.26
CA TRP A 207 -17.79 6.02 -16.98
C TRP A 207 -18.04 7.06 -18.06
N HIS A 208 -16.97 7.77 -18.49
CA HIS A 208 -17.07 8.74 -19.57
C HIS A 208 -17.42 8.11 -20.92
N LEU A 209 -16.90 6.89 -21.21
CA LEU A 209 -17.27 6.14 -22.42
C LEU A 209 -18.73 5.74 -22.42
N LEU A 210 -19.26 5.22 -21.31
CA LEU A 210 -20.67 4.86 -21.16
C LEU A 210 -21.59 6.07 -21.35
N ARG A 211 -21.20 7.23 -20.84
CA ARG A 211 -21.95 8.48 -21.00
C ARG A 211 -21.69 9.19 -22.33
N LYS A 212 -20.82 8.67 -23.18
CA LYS A 212 -20.42 9.27 -24.45
C LYS A 212 -19.86 10.70 -24.32
N THR A 213 -19.28 11.02 -23.18
CA THR A 213 -18.67 12.32 -22.89
C THR A 213 -17.17 12.28 -23.15
N ALA A 214 -16.62 13.32 -23.81
CA ALA A 214 -15.20 13.46 -24.11
C ALA A 214 -14.53 12.17 -24.65
N PRO A 215 -15.03 11.57 -25.77
CA PRO A 215 -14.71 10.20 -26.18
C PRO A 215 -13.21 9.95 -26.40
N ARG A 216 -12.45 10.94 -26.90
CA ARG A 216 -11.02 10.82 -27.12
C ARG A 216 -10.26 10.72 -25.79
N ARG A 217 -10.51 11.63 -24.85
CA ARG A 217 -9.91 11.60 -23.50
C ARG A 217 -10.27 10.31 -22.77
N ALA A 218 -11.53 9.93 -22.81
CA ALA A 218 -12.03 8.72 -22.15
C ALA A 218 -11.36 7.44 -22.68
N ARG A 219 -11.18 7.32 -24.00
CA ARG A 219 -10.48 6.17 -24.60
C ARG A 219 -9.01 6.14 -24.23
N THR A 220 -8.31 7.29 -24.29
CA THR A 220 -6.90 7.38 -23.90
C THR A 220 -6.72 6.99 -22.44
N MET A 221 -7.52 7.56 -21.54
CA MET A 221 -7.51 7.27 -20.12
C MET A 221 -7.77 5.79 -19.82
N PHE A 222 -8.84 5.22 -20.40
CA PHE A 222 -9.20 3.82 -20.23
C PHE A 222 -8.10 2.89 -20.78
N SER A 223 -7.57 3.18 -21.98
CA SER A 223 -6.49 2.38 -22.58
C SER A 223 -5.22 2.39 -21.74
N MET A 224 -4.78 3.55 -21.27
CA MET A 224 -3.59 3.64 -20.42
C MET A 224 -3.78 2.87 -19.10
N ALA A 225 -4.95 2.98 -18.48
CA ALA A 225 -5.30 2.25 -17.27
C ALA A 225 -5.29 0.72 -17.50
N MET A 226 -5.85 0.25 -18.61
CA MET A 226 -5.87 -1.18 -18.95
C MET A 226 -4.45 -1.72 -19.20
N TRP A 227 -3.60 -0.97 -19.90
CA TRP A 227 -2.20 -1.38 -20.08
C TRP A 227 -1.44 -1.40 -18.76
N MET A 228 -1.65 -0.41 -17.89
CA MET A 228 -1.04 -0.38 -16.56
C MET A 228 -1.49 -1.59 -15.74
N ALA A 229 -2.79 -1.89 -15.71
CA ALA A 229 -3.33 -3.05 -15.00
C ALA A 229 -2.81 -4.38 -15.59
N ALA A 230 -2.77 -4.51 -16.91
CA ALA A 230 -2.32 -5.73 -17.59
C ALA A 230 -0.85 -6.06 -17.33
N ILE A 231 0.00 -5.04 -17.14
CA ILE A 231 1.42 -5.22 -16.81
C ILE A 231 1.60 -5.45 -15.32
N VAL A 232 0.97 -4.63 -14.48
CA VAL A 232 1.23 -4.61 -13.04
C VAL A 232 0.55 -5.80 -12.33
N ALA A 233 -0.65 -6.24 -12.77
CA ALA A 233 -1.38 -7.29 -12.06
C ALA A 233 -0.62 -8.65 -12.03
N PRO A 234 -0.04 -9.16 -13.11
CA PRO A 234 0.76 -10.38 -13.05
C PRO A 234 1.98 -10.26 -12.12
N ILE A 235 2.64 -9.10 -12.14
CA ILE A 235 3.80 -8.84 -11.28
C ILE A 235 3.35 -8.76 -9.81
N GLN A 236 2.19 -8.14 -9.54
CA GLN A 236 1.62 -8.07 -8.21
C GLN A 236 1.25 -9.44 -7.64
N ILE A 237 0.72 -10.35 -8.48
CA ILE A 237 0.41 -11.71 -8.06
C ILE A 237 1.70 -12.42 -7.62
N PHE A 238 2.76 -12.33 -8.42
CA PHE A 238 4.05 -12.90 -8.06
C PHE A 238 4.64 -12.28 -6.79
N ALA A 239 4.64 -10.95 -6.69
CA ALA A 239 5.14 -10.24 -5.51
C ALA A 239 4.32 -10.58 -4.26
N GLY A 240 3.00 -10.77 -4.39
CA GLY A 240 2.12 -11.18 -3.29
C GLY A 240 2.42 -12.58 -2.79
N ASP A 241 2.64 -13.52 -3.71
CA ASP A 241 3.06 -14.89 -3.38
C ASP A 241 4.38 -14.91 -2.59
N GLN A 242 5.40 -14.22 -3.09
CA GLN A 242 6.69 -14.13 -2.43
C GLN A 242 6.58 -13.46 -1.04
N HIS A 243 5.73 -12.44 -0.90
CA HIS A 243 5.47 -11.80 0.38
C HIS A 243 4.75 -12.76 1.34
N GLY A 244 3.80 -13.57 0.85
CA GLY A 244 3.13 -14.61 1.62
C GLY A 244 4.10 -15.66 2.16
N LEU A 245 5.02 -16.15 1.32
CA LEU A 245 6.07 -17.10 1.70
C LEU A 245 7.03 -16.50 2.74
N ASN A 246 7.45 -15.26 2.57
CA ASN A 246 8.26 -14.54 3.56
C ASN A 246 7.53 -14.38 4.90
N THR A 247 6.22 -14.12 4.87
CA THR A 247 5.40 -14.02 6.08
C THR A 247 5.28 -15.40 6.76
N LEU A 248 5.13 -16.49 6.00
CA LEU A 248 5.09 -17.83 6.54
C LEU A 248 6.41 -18.20 7.24
N GLU A 249 7.55 -17.83 6.66
CA GLU A 249 8.87 -18.10 7.21
C GLU A 249 9.10 -17.37 8.53
N HIS A 250 8.77 -16.08 8.59
CA HIS A 250 9.12 -15.20 9.72
C HIS A 250 7.99 -15.03 10.75
N GLN A 251 6.74 -15.22 10.35
CA GLN A 251 5.54 -15.00 11.18
C GLN A 251 4.49 -16.11 10.96
N PRO A 252 4.79 -17.40 11.19
CA PRO A 252 3.88 -18.50 10.90
C PRO A 252 2.55 -18.41 11.67
N ALA A 253 2.57 -17.93 12.91
CA ALA A 253 1.36 -17.72 13.69
C ALA A 253 0.42 -16.67 13.05
N LYS A 254 0.96 -15.65 12.41
CA LYS A 254 0.19 -14.66 11.65
C LYS A 254 -0.50 -15.31 10.46
N VAL A 255 0.20 -16.14 9.69
CA VAL A 255 -0.39 -16.86 8.56
C VAL A 255 -1.53 -17.76 9.03
N MET A 256 -1.34 -18.52 10.15
CA MET A 256 -2.41 -19.33 10.74
C MET A 256 -3.64 -18.47 11.11
N ALA A 257 -3.41 -17.29 11.70
CA ALA A 257 -4.51 -16.38 12.06
C ALA A 257 -5.23 -15.83 10.82
N MET A 258 -4.48 -15.46 9.77
CA MET A 258 -5.03 -14.96 8.50
C MET A 258 -5.88 -16.02 7.79
N GLU A 259 -5.45 -17.28 7.84
CA GLU A 259 -6.14 -18.41 7.21
C GLU A 259 -7.22 -19.03 8.12
N GLY A 260 -7.42 -18.51 9.32
CA GLY A 260 -8.44 -18.99 10.26
C GLY A 260 -8.11 -20.34 10.92
N HIS A 261 -6.83 -20.72 10.97
CA HIS A 261 -6.41 -22.01 11.55
C HIS A 261 -6.11 -21.87 13.03
N TYR A 262 -6.88 -22.56 13.86
CA TYR A 262 -6.67 -22.68 15.31
C TYR A 262 -5.83 -23.91 15.70
N GLN A 263 -5.60 -24.83 14.77
CA GLN A 263 -4.88 -26.08 14.99
C GLN A 263 -3.90 -26.36 13.86
N SER A 264 -2.86 -27.16 14.13
CA SER A 264 -1.94 -27.64 13.11
C SER A 264 -2.59 -28.70 12.22
N HIS A 265 -2.33 -28.66 10.93
CA HIS A 265 -2.85 -29.58 9.93
C HIS A 265 -1.71 -30.40 9.29
N PRO A 266 -1.23 -31.49 9.93
CA PRO A 266 -0.08 -32.26 9.42
C PRO A 266 -0.33 -32.87 8.04
N GLU A 267 -1.59 -33.19 7.73
CA GLU A 267 -2.00 -33.78 6.43
C GLU A 267 -2.30 -32.72 5.34
N GLY A 268 -2.16 -31.45 5.66
CA GLY A 268 -2.42 -30.31 4.78
C GLY A 268 -3.61 -29.46 5.21
N ALA A 269 -3.38 -28.16 5.33
CA ALA A 269 -4.40 -27.19 5.73
C ALA A 269 -5.42 -26.94 4.63
N PRO A 270 -6.73 -26.85 4.93
CA PRO A 270 -7.74 -26.41 3.98
C PRO A 270 -7.63 -24.91 3.73
N LEU A 271 -8.07 -24.44 2.56
CA LEU A 271 -8.30 -23.01 2.33
C LEU A 271 -9.73 -22.67 2.77
N ILE A 272 -9.85 -21.81 3.78
CA ILE A 272 -11.15 -21.32 4.26
C ILE A 272 -11.55 -20.11 3.40
N LEU A 273 -12.60 -20.29 2.57
CA LEU A 273 -13.11 -19.22 1.70
C LEU A 273 -14.03 -18.26 2.45
N PHE A 274 -14.75 -18.79 3.45
CA PHE A 274 -15.65 -18.03 4.30
C PHE A 274 -15.81 -18.78 5.63
N GLY A 275 -15.98 -18.04 6.72
CA GLY A 275 -16.25 -18.60 8.04
C GLY A 275 -16.29 -17.52 9.10
N MET A 276 -16.85 -17.85 10.27
CA MET A 276 -16.90 -16.94 11.41
C MET A 276 -15.95 -17.47 12.50
N PRO A 277 -14.88 -16.73 12.86
CA PRO A 277 -13.97 -17.18 13.89
C PRO A 277 -14.64 -17.21 15.26
N ASN A 278 -14.55 -18.35 15.93
CA ASN A 278 -15.01 -18.58 17.28
C ASN A 278 -13.80 -18.80 18.21
N SER A 279 -13.31 -17.70 18.77
CA SER A 279 -12.10 -17.72 19.60
C SER A 279 -12.31 -18.49 20.92
N ALA A 280 -13.54 -18.58 21.42
CA ALA A 280 -13.85 -19.31 22.64
C ALA A 280 -13.72 -20.83 22.46
N GLU A 281 -14.15 -21.34 21.30
CA GLU A 281 -14.08 -22.75 20.95
C GLU A 281 -12.87 -23.10 20.09
N LYS A 282 -12.05 -22.10 19.73
CA LYS A 282 -10.83 -22.25 18.88
C LYS A 282 -11.13 -22.98 17.56
N ARG A 283 -12.19 -22.54 16.89
CA ARG A 283 -12.61 -23.06 15.58
C ARG A 283 -13.21 -21.96 14.71
N VAL A 284 -13.42 -22.25 13.43
CA VAL A 284 -14.19 -21.42 12.53
C VAL A 284 -15.56 -22.04 12.33
N ASP A 285 -16.60 -21.31 12.73
CA ASP A 285 -17.99 -21.74 12.53
C ASP A 285 -18.45 -21.40 11.10
N TYR A 286 -19.32 -22.25 10.54
CA TYR A 286 -19.85 -22.12 9.17
C TYR A 286 -18.75 -22.05 8.09
N ALA A 287 -17.65 -22.77 8.28
CA ALA A 287 -16.54 -22.76 7.35
C ALA A 287 -16.93 -23.35 5.99
N LEU A 288 -16.74 -22.55 4.93
CA LEU A 288 -16.72 -23.03 3.56
C LEU A 288 -15.26 -23.19 3.15
N GLU A 289 -14.80 -24.45 3.03
CA GLU A 289 -13.36 -24.73 2.84
C GLU A 289 -13.10 -25.62 1.62
N ILE A 290 -11.91 -25.45 1.05
CA ILE A 290 -11.37 -26.36 0.03
C ILE A 290 -10.26 -27.19 0.69
N PRO A 291 -10.44 -28.50 0.86
CA PRO A 291 -9.48 -29.35 1.55
C PRO A 291 -8.06 -29.27 0.96
N LYS A 292 -7.05 -29.16 1.81
CA LYS A 292 -5.61 -29.16 1.48
C LYS A 292 -5.12 -28.07 0.53
N LEU A 293 -5.98 -27.13 0.09
CA LEU A 293 -5.59 -26.13 -0.90
C LEU A 293 -4.65 -25.07 -0.33
N SER A 294 -4.82 -24.69 0.93
CA SER A 294 -3.92 -23.73 1.59
C SER A 294 -2.47 -24.26 1.61
N SER A 295 -2.28 -25.51 2.03
CA SER A 295 -0.96 -26.14 2.01
C SER A 295 -0.40 -26.33 0.61
N LEU A 296 -1.23 -26.52 -0.40
CA LEU A 296 -0.81 -26.63 -1.79
C LEU A 296 -0.30 -25.28 -2.33
N ILE A 297 -0.99 -24.19 -2.00
CA ILE A 297 -0.58 -22.82 -2.36
C ILE A 297 0.76 -22.48 -1.70
N LEU A 298 0.91 -22.75 -0.41
CA LEU A 298 2.13 -22.44 0.34
C LEU A 298 3.34 -23.32 0.02
N LYS A 299 3.12 -24.49 -0.59
CA LYS A 299 4.20 -25.40 -1.00
C LYS A 299 4.71 -25.20 -2.42
N HIS A 300 3.91 -24.60 -3.28
CA HIS A 300 4.23 -24.43 -4.71
C HIS A 300 4.12 -22.95 -5.01
N SER A 301 5.22 -22.35 -5.44
CA SER A 301 5.17 -20.98 -5.95
C SER A 301 4.17 -20.88 -7.10
N LEU A 302 3.53 -19.73 -7.26
CA LEU A 302 2.49 -19.46 -8.26
C LEU A 302 2.95 -19.65 -9.72
N ASP A 303 4.23 -19.78 -9.96
CA ASP A 303 4.82 -19.99 -11.29
C ASP A 303 4.27 -21.20 -12.05
N THR A 304 3.63 -22.16 -11.37
CA THR A 304 3.16 -23.40 -11.97
C THR A 304 1.64 -23.55 -12.03
N ASN A 305 0.84 -22.63 -11.45
CA ASN A 305 -0.60 -22.84 -11.30
C ASN A 305 -1.47 -21.91 -12.16
N ALA A 306 -1.73 -22.31 -13.41
CA ALA A 306 -2.57 -21.57 -14.36
C ALA A 306 -4.05 -21.34 -13.88
N ALA A 307 -4.57 -22.16 -12.97
CA ALA A 307 -5.92 -22.00 -12.41
C ALA A 307 -5.99 -20.80 -11.45
N LEU A 308 -4.93 -20.58 -10.68
CA LEU A 308 -4.83 -19.46 -9.76
C LEU A 308 -4.68 -18.12 -10.51
N HIS A 309 -3.93 -18.10 -11.61
CA HIS A 309 -3.82 -16.94 -12.49
C HIS A 309 -5.18 -16.53 -13.08
N ARG A 310 -6.04 -17.50 -13.44
CA ARG A 310 -7.39 -17.24 -13.94
C ARG A 310 -8.32 -16.69 -12.86
N ALA A 311 -8.22 -17.18 -11.63
CA ALA A 311 -9.00 -16.67 -10.49
C ALA A 311 -8.59 -15.23 -10.14
N ALA A 312 -7.31 -14.89 -10.17
CA ALA A 312 -6.80 -13.55 -9.90
C ALA A 312 -7.27 -12.51 -10.95
N VAL A 313 -7.42 -12.91 -12.23
CA VAL A 313 -7.97 -12.03 -13.28
C VAL A 313 -9.45 -11.68 -13.02
N LEU A 314 -10.22 -12.57 -12.40
CA LEU A 314 -11.62 -12.33 -12.03
C LEU A 314 -11.79 -11.41 -10.79
N MET A 315 -10.73 -11.17 -10.04
CA MET A 315 -10.74 -10.32 -8.83
C MET A 315 -10.51 -8.82 -9.12
N GLY A 316 -10.66 -8.37 -10.36
CA GLY A 316 -10.37 -7.00 -10.82
C GLY A 316 -10.92 -5.80 -10.02
N PRO A 317 -12.03 -5.85 -9.26
CA PRO A 317 -12.51 -4.74 -8.44
C PRO A 317 -11.80 -4.58 -7.08
N ALA A 318 -10.88 -5.48 -6.74
CA ALA A 318 -10.41 -5.67 -5.38
C ALA A 318 -9.23 -4.77 -4.93
N GLY A 319 -8.73 -3.84 -5.77
CA GLY A 319 -7.53 -3.07 -5.44
C GLY A 319 -7.60 -2.33 -4.10
N PHE A 320 -8.63 -1.51 -3.89
CA PHE A 320 -8.83 -0.81 -2.60
C PHE A 320 -9.20 -1.77 -1.47
N VAL A 321 -10.05 -2.74 -1.75
CA VAL A 321 -10.44 -3.75 -0.75
C VAL A 321 -9.24 -4.60 -0.36
N ALA A 322 -8.39 -4.99 -1.31
CA ALA A 322 -7.18 -5.77 -1.03
C ALA A 322 -6.14 -4.96 -0.25
N VAL A 323 -5.93 -3.67 -0.58
CA VAL A 323 -5.03 -2.79 0.17
C VAL A 323 -5.54 -2.62 1.60
N LEU A 324 -6.81 -2.30 1.81
CA LEU A 324 -7.40 -2.15 3.13
C LEU A 324 -7.39 -3.47 3.91
N ALA A 325 -7.80 -4.57 3.28
CA ALA A 325 -7.78 -5.89 3.91
C ALA A 325 -6.34 -6.31 4.27
N GLY A 326 -5.38 -6.13 3.38
CA GLY A 326 -3.98 -6.42 3.62
C GLY A 326 -3.41 -5.59 4.79
N TRP A 327 -3.69 -4.30 4.86
CA TRP A 327 -3.27 -3.45 5.96
C TRP A 327 -3.95 -3.81 7.28
N ILE A 328 -5.27 -3.97 7.30
CA ILE A 328 -6.01 -4.39 8.50
C ILE A 328 -5.46 -5.73 8.99
N THR A 329 -5.24 -6.69 8.11
CA THR A 329 -4.71 -8.01 8.47
C THR A 329 -3.28 -7.94 9.00
N THR A 330 -2.42 -7.09 8.42
CA THR A 330 -1.02 -6.96 8.85
C THR A 330 -0.86 -6.17 10.14
N GLU A 331 -1.70 -5.17 10.40
CA GLU A 331 -1.52 -4.24 11.52
C GLU A 331 -2.43 -4.55 12.71
N VAL A 332 -3.58 -5.17 12.49
CA VAL A 332 -4.57 -5.47 13.54
C VAL A 332 -4.50 -6.95 13.97
N GLY A 333 -3.97 -7.82 13.13
CA GLY A 333 -3.69 -9.25 13.46
C GLY A 333 -2.40 -9.36 14.23
#